data_63e2b118247c36bc188e9cac18501794
#
_entry.id   63e2b118247c36bc188e9cac18501794
#
_cell.length_a   1.000
_cell.length_b   1.000
_cell.length_c   1.000
_cell.angle_alpha   90.00
_cell.angle_beta   90.00
_cell.angle_gamma   90.00
#
_symmetry.space_group_name_H-M   'P 1'
#
loop_
_entity.id
_entity.type
_entity.pdbx_description
1 polymer ?
#
loop_
_entity_poly.entity_id
_entity_poly.type
_entity_poly.pdbx_seq_one_letter_code
_entity_poly.pdbx_strand_id
1 'polypeptide(L)'
;MPPARLPELPVTETFDSLRAALAAHGRAVLVAPPGAGKTTLVPLALLDEPWLAGKRIVMLEPRRLATRAAARRMAELLGEQVGATVGYQTRDERRIGPTTRIEVVTEGILTRRLQGDPELPGVGLVIFDEVHERNLPTDLGLALAIDVADHL
;
A
#
# COMPACT_ATOMS: atom_id res chain seq x y z
N MET A 1 -7.86 -11.51 -4.68
CA MET A 1 -6.89 -12.50 -5.12
C MET A 1 -5.96 -11.89 -6.17
N PRO A 2 -4.69 -11.88 -5.87
CA PRO A 2 -3.77 -11.29 -6.82
C PRO A 2 -3.73 -12.11 -8.12
N PRO A 3 -3.29 -11.50 -9.20
CA PRO A 3 -3.18 -12.23 -10.46
C PRO A 3 -2.15 -13.37 -10.32
N ALA A 4 -2.31 -14.40 -11.12
CA ALA A 4 -1.40 -15.53 -11.09
C ALA A 4 0.04 -15.11 -11.43
N ARG A 5 0.19 -14.03 -12.15
CA ARG A 5 1.52 -13.58 -12.57
C ARG A 5 1.57 -12.04 -12.56
N LEU A 6 2.45 -11.49 -11.73
CA LEU A 6 2.75 -10.07 -11.73
C LEU A 6 3.87 -9.77 -12.73
N PRO A 7 3.91 -8.57 -13.31
CA PRO A 7 5.03 -8.19 -14.18
C PRO A 7 6.36 -8.29 -13.45
N GLU A 8 7.39 -8.68 -14.16
CA GLU A 8 8.75 -8.68 -13.62
C GLU A 8 9.35 -7.30 -13.81
N LEU A 9 9.57 -6.61 -12.70
CA LEU A 9 10.20 -5.30 -12.66
C LEU A 9 11.31 -5.36 -11.60
N PRO A 10 12.21 -4.37 -11.59
CA PRO A 10 13.33 -4.44 -10.64
C PRO A 10 12.93 -4.68 -9.19
N VAL A 11 11.78 -4.18 -8.75
CA VAL A 11 11.34 -4.35 -7.37
C VAL A 11 10.96 -5.79 -7.03
N THR A 12 10.57 -6.60 -8.02
CA THR A 12 10.14 -7.97 -7.75
C THR A 12 11.26 -8.84 -7.18
N GLU A 13 12.50 -8.50 -7.46
CA GLU A 13 13.64 -9.24 -6.93
C GLU A 13 13.79 -9.08 -5.43
N THR A 14 13.19 -8.05 -4.85
CA THR A 14 13.30 -7.75 -3.43
C THR A 14 12.11 -8.28 -2.61
N PHE A 15 11.11 -8.88 -3.26
CA PHE A 15 9.88 -9.26 -2.56
C PHE A 15 10.10 -10.29 -1.45
N ASP A 16 10.95 -11.28 -1.68
CA ASP A 16 11.20 -12.29 -0.65
C ASP A 16 11.85 -11.69 0.58
N SER A 17 12.82 -10.79 0.39
CA SER A 17 13.46 -10.10 1.49
C SER A 17 12.47 -9.19 2.23
N LEU A 18 11.60 -8.52 1.48
CA LEU A 18 10.59 -7.64 2.06
C LEU A 18 9.59 -8.43 2.90
N ARG A 19 9.10 -9.55 2.37
CA ARG A 19 8.18 -10.41 3.11
C ARG A 19 8.80 -10.93 4.40
N ALA A 20 10.06 -11.35 4.32
CA ALA A 20 10.77 -11.86 5.48
C ALA A 20 10.96 -10.77 6.54
N ALA A 21 11.32 -9.56 6.12
CA ALA A 21 11.50 -8.45 7.04
C ALA A 21 10.21 -8.07 7.75
N LEU A 22 9.09 -8.01 7.01
CA LEU A 22 7.80 -7.68 7.59
C LEU A 22 7.33 -8.77 8.55
N ALA A 23 7.51 -10.04 8.19
CA ALA A 23 7.14 -11.15 9.06
C ALA A 23 7.96 -11.18 10.34
N ALA A 24 9.26 -10.86 10.26
CA ALA A 24 10.17 -10.92 11.40
C ALA A 24 10.09 -9.68 12.29
N HIS A 25 9.95 -8.50 11.72
CA HIS A 25 10.11 -7.24 12.44
C HIS A 25 8.86 -6.35 12.46
N GLY A 26 7.85 -6.67 11.68
CA GLY A 26 6.64 -5.86 11.59
C GLY A 26 6.80 -4.54 10.82
N ARG A 27 7.98 -4.28 10.28
CA ARG A 27 8.23 -3.07 9.52
C ARG A 27 9.44 -3.25 8.62
N ALA A 28 9.50 -2.46 7.56
CA ALA A 28 10.60 -2.48 6.63
C ALA A 28 10.66 -1.16 5.85
N VAL A 29 11.81 -0.87 5.30
CA VAL A 29 11.99 0.23 4.37
C VAL A 29 12.51 -0.37 3.06
N LEU A 30 11.81 -0.06 1.98
CA LEU A 30 12.21 -0.51 0.65
C LEU A 30 12.79 0.67 -0.11
N VAL A 31 14.01 0.51 -0.57
CA VAL A 31 14.66 1.50 -1.42
C VAL A 31 14.73 0.92 -2.83
N ALA A 32 14.14 1.64 -3.77
CA ALA A 32 14.12 1.22 -5.16
C ALA A 32 14.23 2.44 -6.07
N PRO A 33 14.87 2.31 -7.22
CA PRO A 33 14.96 3.43 -8.17
C PRO A 33 13.58 3.78 -8.73
N PRO A 34 13.39 5.00 -9.22
CA PRO A 34 12.15 5.38 -9.87
C PRO A 34 11.83 4.42 -11.02
N GLY A 35 10.57 4.10 -11.21
CA GLY A 35 10.14 3.19 -12.26
C GLY A 35 10.34 1.72 -11.95
N ALA A 36 10.75 1.38 -10.73
CA ALA A 36 10.95 -0.01 -10.34
C ALA A 36 9.65 -0.79 -10.10
N GLY A 37 8.52 -0.10 -10.06
CA GLY A 37 7.22 -0.74 -9.86
C GLY A 37 6.79 -0.87 -8.40
N LYS A 38 7.50 -0.26 -7.47
CA LYS A 38 7.21 -0.41 -6.04
C LYS A 38 5.80 0.04 -5.67
N THR A 39 5.33 1.13 -6.28
CA THR A 39 4.02 1.70 -5.94
C THR A 39 2.88 0.76 -6.27
N THR A 40 2.97 0.04 -7.38
CA THR A 40 1.86 -0.79 -7.84
C THR A 40 2.05 -2.27 -7.54
N LEU A 41 3.27 -2.77 -7.51
CA LEU A 41 3.50 -4.19 -7.32
C LEU A 41 3.62 -4.61 -5.86
N VAL A 42 4.17 -3.74 -5.00
CA VAL A 42 4.37 -4.10 -3.60
C VAL A 42 3.06 -4.41 -2.88
N PRO A 43 2.01 -3.56 -2.95
CA PRO A 43 0.75 -3.90 -2.28
C PRO A 43 0.15 -5.20 -2.80
N LEU A 44 0.17 -5.42 -4.11
CA LEU A 44 -0.39 -6.64 -4.70
C LEU A 44 0.38 -7.88 -4.25
N ALA A 45 1.70 -7.77 -4.16
CA ALA A 45 2.53 -8.90 -3.75
C ALA A 45 2.33 -9.28 -2.29
N LEU A 46 1.95 -8.34 -1.45
CA LEU A 46 1.77 -8.58 -0.01
C LEU A 46 0.34 -8.97 0.38
N LEU A 47 -0.58 -8.95 -0.56
CA LEU A 47 -2.02 -9.11 -0.28
C LEU A 47 -2.35 -10.46 0.35
N ASP A 48 -1.65 -11.53 -0.02
CA ASP A 48 -1.92 -12.87 0.47
C ASP A 48 -0.97 -13.31 1.59
N GLU A 49 -0.22 -12.40 2.18
CA GLU A 49 0.69 -12.77 3.25
C GLU A 49 -0.08 -13.26 4.48
N PRO A 50 0.38 -14.36 5.12
CA PRO A 50 -0.34 -14.92 6.28
C PRO A 50 -0.50 -13.94 7.42
N TRP A 51 0.50 -13.10 7.69
CA TRP A 51 0.42 -12.12 8.78
C TRP A 51 -0.61 -11.02 8.53
N LEU A 52 -1.01 -10.82 7.28
CA LEU A 52 -2.06 -9.85 6.95
C LEU A 52 -3.43 -10.36 7.41
N ALA A 53 -3.62 -11.68 7.43
CA ALA A 53 -4.81 -12.34 7.97
C ALA A 53 -6.11 -11.83 7.33
N GLY A 54 -6.09 -11.56 6.03
CA GLY A 54 -7.27 -11.07 5.31
C GLY A 54 -7.61 -9.61 5.58
N LYS A 55 -6.81 -8.90 6.36
CA LYS A 55 -7.03 -7.48 6.62
C LYS A 55 -6.63 -6.64 5.41
N ARG A 56 -6.97 -5.36 5.47
CA ARG A 56 -6.73 -4.45 4.37
C ARG A 56 -5.34 -3.84 4.44
N ILE A 57 -4.88 -3.41 3.27
CA ILE A 57 -3.67 -2.62 3.11
C ILE A 57 -4.10 -1.19 2.81
N VAL A 58 -3.57 -0.23 3.54
CA VAL A 58 -3.77 1.19 3.26
C VAL A 58 -2.43 1.76 2.79
N MET A 59 -2.43 2.35 1.60
CA MET A 59 -1.23 2.96 1.04
C MET A 59 -1.41 4.47 0.95
N LEU A 60 -0.49 5.20 1.55
CA LEU A 60 -0.48 6.65 1.51
C LEU A 60 0.26 7.14 0.27
N GLU A 61 -0.43 7.94 -0.52
CA GLU A 61 0.14 8.64 -1.66
C GLU A 61 0.04 10.13 -1.39
N PRO A 62 1.10 10.92 -1.55
CA PRO A 62 1.04 12.34 -1.19
C PRO A 62 0.22 13.20 -2.15
N ARG A 63 -0.05 12.72 -3.37
CA ARG A 63 -0.73 13.52 -4.40
C ARG A 63 -2.00 12.84 -4.87
N ARG A 64 -3.05 13.64 -5.07
CA ARG A 64 -4.36 13.11 -5.49
C ARG A 64 -4.31 12.39 -6.84
N LEU A 65 -3.61 12.95 -7.82
CA LEU A 65 -3.51 12.31 -9.13
C LEU A 65 -2.76 11.00 -9.05
N ALA A 66 -1.68 10.94 -8.26
CA ALA A 66 -0.93 9.71 -8.06
C ALA A 66 -1.76 8.65 -7.32
N THR A 67 -2.62 9.08 -6.39
CA THR A 67 -3.53 8.19 -5.68
C THR A 67 -4.46 7.46 -6.64
N ARG A 68 -5.12 8.20 -7.52
CA ARG A 68 -6.00 7.61 -8.54
C ARG A 68 -5.23 6.72 -9.50
N ALA A 69 -4.08 7.21 -9.98
CA ALA A 69 -3.29 6.48 -10.96
C ALA A 69 -2.80 5.14 -10.41
N ALA A 70 -2.34 5.14 -9.16
CA ALA A 70 -1.88 3.91 -8.50
C ALA A 70 -3.02 2.90 -8.38
N ALA A 71 -4.19 3.35 -7.92
CA ALA A 71 -5.34 2.47 -7.78
C ALA A 71 -5.77 1.90 -9.13
N ARG A 72 -5.83 2.74 -10.16
CA ARG A 72 -6.19 2.29 -11.50
C ARG A 72 -5.21 1.28 -12.05
N ARG A 73 -3.91 1.53 -11.88
CA ARG A 73 -2.90 0.61 -12.38
C ARG A 73 -2.98 -0.75 -11.69
N MET A 74 -3.15 -0.75 -10.37
CA MET A 74 -3.30 -2.02 -9.65
C MET A 74 -4.56 -2.77 -10.06
N ALA A 75 -5.67 -2.07 -10.24
CA ALA A 75 -6.90 -2.69 -10.70
C ALA A 75 -6.72 -3.30 -12.11
N GLU A 76 -6.06 -2.59 -13.02
CA GLU A 76 -5.76 -3.13 -14.34
C GLU A 76 -4.95 -4.42 -14.26
N LEU A 77 -3.94 -4.45 -13.39
CA LEU A 77 -3.12 -5.65 -13.22
C LEU A 77 -3.93 -6.84 -12.72
N LEU A 78 -4.99 -6.59 -11.96
CA LEU A 78 -5.89 -7.63 -11.49
C LEU A 78 -7.00 -7.95 -12.50
N GLY A 79 -7.12 -7.18 -13.58
CA GLY A 79 -8.22 -7.33 -14.52
C GLY A 79 -9.56 -6.92 -13.96
N GLU A 80 -9.57 -5.98 -13.03
CA GLU A 80 -10.78 -5.52 -12.33
C GLU A 80 -10.97 -4.02 -12.50
N GLN A 81 -12.14 -3.55 -12.11
CA GLN A 81 -12.41 -2.13 -12.03
C GLN A 81 -12.02 -1.58 -10.66
N VAL A 82 -11.69 -0.30 -10.62
CA VAL A 82 -11.42 0.38 -9.36
C VAL A 82 -12.68 0.33 -8.48
N GLY A 83 -12.47 0.01 -7.20
CA GLY A 83 -13.58 -0.17 -6.26
C GLY A 83 -13.87 -1.63 -5.96
N ALA A 84 -13.28 -2.56 -6.72
CA ALA A 84 -13.33 -3.98 -6.40
C ALA A 84 -12.24 -4.30 -5.36
N THR A 85 -11.21 -5.05 -5.72
CA THR A 85 -10.13 -5.36 -4.77
C THR A 85 -9.30 -4.13 -4.41
N VAL A 86 -9.13 -3.21 -5.35
CA VAL A 86 -8.33 -1.99 -5.15
C VAL A 86 -9.24 -0.78 -5.27
N GLY A 87 -9.19 0.09 -4.29
CA GLY A 87 -9.92 1.34 -4.31
C GLY A 87 -9.04 2.50 -3.88
N TYR A 88 -9.60 3.69 -3.88
CA TYR A 88 -8.90 4.87 -3.42
C TYR A 88 -9.87 5.86 -2.78
N GLN A 89 -9.30 6.75 -2.00
CA GLN A 89 -10.06 7.86 -1.44
C GLN A 89 -9.20 9.11 -1.38
N THR A 90 -9.74 10.19 -1.94
CA THR A 90 -9.18 11.52 -1.83
C THR A 90 -10.23 12.39 -1.15
N ARG A 91 -9.91 13.67 -0.98
CA ARG A 91 -10.86 14.61 -0.40
C ARG A 91 -12.18 14.67 -1.17
N ASP A 92 -12.09 14.57 -2.51
CA ASP A 92 -13.24 14.79 -3.39
C ASP A 92 -13.87 13.52 -3.94
N GLU A 93 -13.19 12.38 -3.82
CA GLU A 93 -13.66 11.12 -4.40
C GLU A 93 -13.47 9.95 -3.45
N ARG A 94 -14.39 9.00 -3.53
CA ARG A 94 -14.27 7.73 -2.81
C ARG A 94 -14.71 6.62 -3.73
N ARG A 95 -13.80 5.70 -4.03
CA ARG A 95 -14.05 4.51 -4.86
C ARG A 95 -13.63 3.26 -4.09
N ILE A 96 -14.33 2.98 -3.01
CA ILE A 96 -14.05 1.86 -2.12
C ILE A 96 -15.36 1.07 -1.97
N GLY A 97 -15.28 -0.23 -2.17
CA GLY A 97 -16.44 -1.11 -2.06
C GLY A 97 -16.29 -2.16 -0.97
N PRO A 98 -17.26 -3.05 -0.82
CA PRO A 98 -17.25 -4.05 0.26
C PRO A 98 -16.16 -5.12 0.09
N THR A 99 -15.63 -5.29 -1.12
CA THR A 99 -14.57 -6.28 -1.36
C THR A 99 -13.18 -5.68 -1.43
N THR A 100 -13.06 -4.37 -1.18
CA THR A 100 -11.78 -3.67 -1.31
C THR A 100 -10.82 -4.11 -0.22
N ARG A 101 -9.61 -4.52 -0.64
CA ARG A 101 -8.54 -4.97 0.24
C ARG A 101 -7.33 -4.03 0.22
N ILE A 102 -7.17 -3.26 -0.85
CA ILE A 102 -6.10 -2.26 -0.96
C ILE A 102 -6.76 -0.91 -1.15
N GLU A 103 -6.47 0.03 -0.26
CA GLU A 103 -7.01 1.38 -0.32
C GLU A 103 -5.86 2.36 -0.46
N VAL A 104 -5.82 3.07 -1.58
CA VAL A 104 -4.84 4.14 -1.78
C VAL A 104 -5.48 5.44 -1.31
N VAL A 105 -4.83 6.13 -0.39
CA VAL A 105 -5.41 7.33 0.24
C VAL A 105 -4.41 8.47 0.25
N THR A 106 -4.94 9.69 0.31
CA THR A 106 -4.11 10.87 0.51
C THR A 106 -3.80 11.07 1.99
N GLU A 107 -2.84 11.94 2.27
CA GLU A 107 -2.41 12.22 3.65
C GLU A 107 -3.56 12.71 4.52
N GLY A 108 -4.38 13.61 4.00
CA GLY A 108 -5.51 14.15 4.76
C GLY A 108 -6.52 13.07 5.14
N ILE A 109 -6.75 12.12 4.26
CA ILE A 109 -7.66 11.01 4.55
C ILE A 109 -7.07 10.10 5.63
N LEU A 110 -5.80 9.73 5.52
CA LEU A 110 -5.17 8.89 6.53
C LEU A 110 -5.13 9.58 7.89
N THR A 111 -4.77 10.86 7.92
CA THR A 111 -4.76 11.63 9.15
C THR A 111 -6.13 11.65 9.81
N ARG A 112 -7.17 11.87 9.02
CA ARG A 112 -8.53 11.89 9.54
C ARG A 112 -8.94 10.54 10.11
N ARG A 113 -8.58 9.44 9.44
CA ARG A 113 -8.87 8.10 9.94
C ARG A 113 -8.16 7.82 11.26
N LEU A 114 -6.89 8.24 11.36
CA LEU A 114 -6.11 8.06 12.60
C LEU A 114 -6.67 8.89 13.75
N GLN A 115 -7.16 10.07 13.46
CA GLN A 115 -7.80 10.91 14.49
C GLN A 115 -9.11 10.29 14.97
N GLY A 116 -9.84 9.63 14.08
CA GLY A 116 -11.07 8.94 14.44
C GLY A 116 -10.83 7.67 15.22
N ASP A 117 -9.85 6.87 14.78
CA ASP A 117 -9.51 5.62 15.45
C ASP A 117 -8.04 5.28 15.15
N PRO A 118 -7.13 5.52 16.11
CA PRO A 118 -5.71 5.29 15.87
C PRO A 118 -5.35 3.82 15.68
N GLU A 119 -6.22 2.90 16.05
CA GLU A 119 -5.96 1.48 15.85
C GLU A 119 -6.23 1.02 14.41
N LEU A 120 -6.89 1.84 13.60
CA LEU A 120 -7.24 1.53 12.21
C LEU A 120 -7.82 0.12 12.08
N PRO A 121 -9.02 -0.13 12.64
CA PRO A 121 -9.59 -1.48 12.64
C PRO A 121 -9.73 -2.05 11.24
N GLY A 122 -9.39 -3.34 11.09
CA GLY A 122 -9.44 -4.01 9.79
C GLY A 122 -8.26 -3.73 8.87
N VAL A 123 -7.29 -2.92 9.30
CA VAL A 123 -6.08 -2.63 8.54
C VAL A 123 -4.92 -3.42 9.13
N GLY A 124 -4.23 -4.18 8.29
CA GLY A 124 -3.09 -4.99 8.70
C GLY A 124 -1.75 -4.46 8.25
N LEU A 125 -1.75 -3.54 7.29
CA LEU A 125 -0.51 -2.98 6.77
C LEU A 125 -0.76 -1.54 6.32
N VAL A 126 0.14 -0.65 6.69
CA VAL A 126 0.16 0.72 6.18
C VAL A 126 1.45 0.93 5.40
N ILE A 127 1.32 1.43 4.19
CA ILE A 127 2.45 1.70 3.30
C ILE A 127 2.54 3.20 3.07
N PHE A 128 3.72 3.76 3.29
CA PHE A 128 4.00 5.17 3.01
C PHE A 128 4.87 5.25 1.77
N ASP A 129 4.29 5.70 0.65
CA ASP A 129 5.04 5.88 -0.58
C ASP A 129 5.60 7.30 -0.66
N GLU A 130 6.66 7.47 -1.44
CA GLU A 130 7.25 8.78 -1.69
C GLU A 130 7.69 9.50 -0.41
N VAL A 131 8.24 8.75 0.57
CA VAL A 131 8.64 9.33 1.86
C VAL A 131 9.74 10.37 1.71
N HIS A 132 10.51 10.33 0.62
CA HIS A 132 11.54 11.33 0.35
C HIS A 132 10.97 12.74 0.18
N GLU A 133 9.70 12.86 -0.20
CA GLU A 133 9.05 14.17 -0.35
C GLU A 133 8.82 14.86 1.00
N ARG A 134 9.11 14.16 2.10
CA ARG A 134 8.96 14.70 3.45
C ARG A 134 10.31 15.05 4.06
N ASN A 135 11.27 15.44 3.23
CA ASN A 135 12.63 15.79 3.63
C ASN A 135 13.43 14.62 4.19
N LEU A 136 13.07 13.41 3.79
CA LEU A 136 13.87 12.22 4.05
C LEU A 136 14.87 12.01 2.92
N PRO A 137 15.86 11.14 3.10
CA PRO A 137 16.82 10.87 2.03
C PRO A 137 16.13 10.51 0.72
N THR A 138 16.64 11.03 -0.37
CA THR A 138 16.01 10.91 -1.69
C THR A 138 15.97 9.49 -2.23
N ASP A 139 16.79 8.61 -1.70
CA ASP A 139 16.80 7.21 -2.11
C ASP A 139 15.79 6.35 -1.36
N LEU A 140 15.09 6.90 -0.36
CA LEU A 140 13.99 6.19 0.27
C LEU A 140 12.77 6.25 -0.62
N GLY A 141 12.30 5.08 -1.04
CA GLY A 141 11.14 4.99 -1.92
C GLY A 141 9.86 4.55 -1.25
N LEU A 142 9.96 3.84 -0.13
CA LEU A 142 8.79 3.28 0.52
C LEU A 142 9.10 2.94 1.97
N ALA A 143 8.28 3.41 2.88
CA ALA A 143 8.34 3.00 4.27
C ALA A 143 7.07 2.21 4.57
N LEU A 144 7.24 1.11 5.28
CA LEU A 144 6.16 0.18 5.56
C LEU A 144 6.00 0.04 7.07
N ALA A 145 4.77 0.10 7.52
CA ALA A 145 4.45 -0.15 8.91
C ALA A 145 3.26 -1.09 8.98
N ILE A 146 3.43 -2.20 9.64
CA ILE A 146 2.33 -3.10 9.92
C ILE A 146 2.06 -3.06 11.42
N ASP A 147 0.97 -3.65 11.80
CA ASP A 147 0.61 -3.87 13.18
C ASP A 147 0.62 -2.60 14.03
N VAL A 148 0.26 -1.49 13.42
CA VAL A 148 -0.02 -0.31 14.22
C VAL A 148 -0.94 -0.70 15.37
N ALA A 149 -1.88 -1.58 15.09
CA ALA A 149 -2.83 -2.07 16.07
C ALA A 149 -2.19 -2.94 17.16
N ASP A 150 -1.09 -3.60 16.88
CA ASP A 150 -0.48 -4.50 17.85
C ASP A 150 0.23 -3.76 18.99
N HIS A 151 0.50 -2.49 18.78
CA HIS A 151 1.22 -1.66 19.74
C HIS A 151 0.36 -0.57 20.39
N LEU A 152 -0.92 -0.56 20.09
CA LEU A 152 -1.84 0.45 20.62
C LEU A 152 -2.82 -0.12 21.67
#